data_c81e4ea9ecb4de9110bdb82aabf2942c
#
_entry.id   c81e4ea9ecb4de9110bdb82aabf2942c
#
_cell.length_a   1.000
_cell.length_b   1.000
_cell.length_c   1.000
_cell.angle_alpha   90.00
_cell.angle_beta   90.00
_cell.angle_gamma   90.00
#
_symmetry.space_group_name_H-M   'P 1'
#
loop_
_entity.id
_entity.type
_entity.pdbx_description
1 polymer ?
#
loop_
_entity_poly.entity_id
_entity_poly.type
_entity_poly.pdbx_seq_one_letter_code
_entity_poly.pdbx_strand_id
1 'polypeptide(L)'
;LNTFIRVKPGADGAAFATNFRKEMEQQLRVGNIYLKDVFPMSHYRDQFLERWLDQVRLYVAGIAFFLLNVLLGVVGTFWYRTQQRSAEIGLRMAMGATRKGIFWQLVKEGLALLTIAFIPSTVIFANLLHMEVTQGSEIPPDMASRLLFGFVFSYAVMAAMIVVGISFPSYRAMRMHPADALRQE
;
A
#
# COMPACT_ATOMS: atom_id res chain seq x y z
N LEU A 1 -3.32 35.84 12.97
CA LEU A 1 -2.24 36.35 12.10
C LEU A 1 -0.95 35.63 12.50
N ASN A 2 -0.31 34.93 11.57
CA ASN A 2 0.98 34.30 11.81
C ASN A 2 2.06 35.22 11.21
N THR A 3 3.02 35.63 12.02
CA THR A 3 4.12 36.51 11.59
C THR A 3 5.44 35.76 11.66
N PHE A 4 6.19 35.77 10.59
CA PHE A 4 7.51 35.12 10.52
C PHE A 4 8.61 36.20 10.67
N ILE A 5 9.53 35.96 11.59
CA ILE A 5 10.67 36.86 11.84
C ILE A 5 11.95 36.12 11.51
N ARG A 6 12.80 36.72 10.69
CA ARG A 6 14.10 36.20 10.37
C ARG A 6 15.12 36.68 11.38
N VAL A 7 15.72 35.78 12.11
CA VAL A 7 16.77 36.07 13.10
C VAL A 7 18.14 35.96 12.46
N LYS A 8 19.12 36.77 12.93
CA LYS A 8 20.52 36.69 12.46
C LYS A 8 21.10 35.33 12.81
N PRO A 9 21.97 34.76 11.94
CA PRO A 9 22.66 33.51 12.24
C PRO A 9 23.44 33.62 13.56
N GLY A 10 23.27 32.64 14.45
CA GLY A 10 23.91 32.59 15.76
C GLY A 10 23.14 33.24 16.92
N ALA A 11 22.05 33.98 16.65
CA ALA A 11 21.17 34.53 17.69
C ALA A 11 19.92 33.68 17.97
N ASP A 12 19.75 32.56 17.28
CA ASP A 12 18.59 31.66 17.26
C ASP A 12 18.64 30.57 18.36
N GLY A 13 19.43 30.77 19.41
CA GLY A 13 19.52 29.84 20.54
C GLY A 13 18.19 29.64 21.27
N ALA A 14 18.06 28.52 22.01
CA ALA A 14 16.84 28.16 22.76
C ALA A 14 16.35 29.28 23.71
N ALA A 15 17.26 30.12 24.21
CA ALA A 15 16.95 31.27 25.04
C ALA A 15 16.35 32.46 24.27
N PHE A 16 16.57 32.54 22.95
CA PHE A 16 16.06 33.66 22.13
C PHE A 16 14.52 33.71 22.14
N ALA A 17 13.86 32.61 21.91
CA ALA A 17 12.38 32.55 21.86
C ALA A 17 11.77 33.02 23.21
N THR A 18 12.37 32.61 24.32
CA THR A 18 11.90 32.97 25.66
C THR A 18 12.14 34.45 25.97
N ASN A 19 13.30 34.98 25.63
CA ASN A 19 13.64 36.39 25.85
C ASN A 19 12.81 37.29 24.93
N PHE A 20 12.68 36.94 23.66
CA PHE A 20 11.86 37.66 22.70
C PHE A 20 10.39 37.71 23.11
N ARG A 21 9.85 36.59 23.60
CA ARG A 21 8.50 36.56 24.13
C ARG A 21 8.33 37.53 25.27
N LYS A 22 9.23 37.54 26.24
CA LYS A 22 9.17 38.38 27.43
C LYS A 22 9.26 39.86 27.07
N GLU A 23 10.09 40.21 26.12
CA GLU A 23 10.29 41.58 25.67
C GLU A 23 9.10 42.09 24.86
N MET A 24 8.55 41.26 23.98
CA MET A 24 7.38 41.55 23.18
C MET A 24 6.06 41.62 24.02
N GLU A 25 5.89 40.75 25.02
CA GLU A 25 4.76 40.83 25.95
C GLU A 25 4.70 42.16 26.69
N GLN A 26 5.84 42.77 26.98
CA GLN A 26 5.87 44.09 27.59
C GLN A 26 5.54 45.24 26.62
N GLN A 27 5.96 45.10 25.36
CA GLN A 27 5.69 46.15 24.34
C GLN A 27 4.30 46.06 23.71
N LEU A 28 3.74 44.86 23.58
CA LEU A 28 2.41 44.64 22.94
C LEU A 28 1.22 44.76 23.88
N ARG A 29 1.43 45.11 25.15
CA ARG A 29 0.34 45.35 26.10
C ARG A 29 -0.57 46.54 25.74
N VAL A 30 -0.27 47.24 24.66
CA VAL A 30 -1.03 48.38 24.15
C VAL A 30 -1.96 47.84 23.04
N GLY A 31 -3.26 47.70 23.39
CA GLY A 31 -4.27 47.45 22.37
C GLY A 31 -4.64 46.03 22.06
N ASN A 32 -5.04 45.23 23.02
CA ASN A 32 -5.71 43.93 22.83
C ASN A 32 -5.01 42.91 21.89
N ILE A 33 -3.69 43.07 21.68
CA ILE A 33 -2.85 42.18 20.88
C ILE A 33 -2.08 41.28 21.84
N TYR A 34 -2.30 39.99 21.76
CA TYR A 34 -1.62 39.00 22.60
C TYR A 34 -0.66 38.17 21.74
N LEU A 35 0.58 38.05 22.18
CA LEU A 35 1.53 37.10 21.60
C LEU A 35 1.22 35.70 22.15
N LYS A 36 0.67 34.84 21.31
CA LYS A 36 0.24 33.50 21.75
C LYS A 36 1.44 32.62 22.03
N ASP A 37 2.29 32.40 21.03
CA ASP A 37 3.45 31.54 21.15
C ASP A 37 4.56 31.95 20.16
N VAL A 38 5.81 31.76 20.56
CA VAL A 38 6.99 31.98 19.73
C VAL A 38 7.75 30.66 19.64
N PHE A 39 7.78 30.10 18.45
CA PHE A 39 8.49 28.85 18.19
C PHE A 39 9.53 29.01 17.09
N PRO A 40 10.70 28.35 17.20
CA PRO A 40 11.62 28.28 16.09
C PRO A 40 10.97 27.52 14.91
N MET A 41 11.28 27.93 13.69
CA MET A 41 10.73 27.31 12.48
C MET A 41 11.04 25.82 12.36
N SER A 42 12.15 25.37 12.95
CA SER A 42 12.51 23.94 13.07
C SER A 42 11.44 23.16 13.82
N HIS A 43 10.92 23.67 14.92
CA HIS A 43 9.89 23.02 15.72
C HIS A 43 8.57 22.87 14.93
N TYR A 44 8.20 23.89 14.16
CA TYR A 44 7.02 23.84 13.29
C TYR A 44 7.17 22.82 12.16
N ARG A 45 8.37 22.77 11.56
CA ARG A 45 8.72 21.77 10.54
C ARG A 45 8.67 20.35 11.09
N ASP A 46 9.23 20.14 12.29
CA ASP A 46 9.29 18.81 12.89
C ASP A 46 7.90 18.31 13.28
N GLN A 47 7.03 19.15 13.86
CA GLN A 47 5.64 18.82 14.11
C GLN A 47 4.84 18.54 12.83
N PHE A 48 5.12 19.28 11.76
CA PHE A 48 4.46 19.05 10.47
C PHE A 48 4.90 17.73 9.87
N LEU A 49 6.20 17.43 9.92
CA LEU A 49 6.76 16.16 9.42
C LEU A 49 6.26 14.96 10.24
N GLU A 50 6.20 15.07 11.56
CA GLU A 50 5.68 14.01 12.43
C GLU A 50 4.23 13.68 12.10
N ARG A 51 3.34 14.67 11.99
CA ARG A 51 1.94 14.43 11.60
C ARG A 51 1.82 13.78 10.22
N TRP A 52 2.65 14.23 9.28
CA TRP A 52 2.67 13.66 7.93
C TRP A 52 3.15 12.22 7.92
N LEU A 53 4.21 11.94 8.68
CA LEU A 53 4.75 10.58 8.83
C LEU A 53 3.76 9.64 9.54
N ASP A 54 3.06 10.11 10.55
CA ASP A 54 2.04 9.30 11.25
C ASP A 54 0.86 8.97 10.33
N GLN A 55 0.45 9.91 9.49
CA GLN A 55 -0.58 9.66 8.49
C GLN A 55 -0.11 8.64 7.44
N VAL A 56 1.13 8.77 6.95
CA VAL A 56 1.73 7.79 6.03
C VAL A 56 1.85 6.41 6.68
N ARG A 57 2.28 6.33 7.93
CA ARG A 57 2.35 5.05 8.67
C ARG A 57 1.00 4.37 8.77
N LEU A 58 -0.07 5.14 9.04
CA LEU A 58 -1.44 4.61 9.09
C LEU A 58 -1.86 4.03 7.73
N TYR A 59 -1.60 4.74 6.63
CA TYR A 59 -1.90 4.23 5.29
C TYR A 59 -1.10 2.98 4.95
N VAL A 60 0.19 2.96 5.25
CA VAL A 60 1.06 1.78 5.03
C VAL A 60 0.57 0.58 5.84
N ALA A 61 0.20 0.77 7.10
CA ALA A 61 -0.36 -0.29 7.93
C ALA A 61 -1.68 -0.84 7.36
N GLY A 62 -2.58 0.04 6.90
CA GLY A 62 -3.82 -0.34 6.24
C GLY A 62 -3.59 -1.14 4.96
N ILE A 63 -2.69 -0.67 4.09
CA ILE A 63 -2.33 -1.37 2.85
C ILE A 63 -1.73 -2.74 3.17
N ALA A 64 -0.81 -2.83 4.13
CA ALA A 64 -0.19 -4.09 4.54
C ALA A 64 -1.23 -5.09 5.07
N PHE A 65 -2.19 -4.62 5.86
CA PHE A 65 -3.30 -5.43 6.35
C PHE A 65 -4.16 -5.98 5.20
N PHE A 66 -4.53 -5.13 4.24
CA PHE A 66 -5.31 -5.57 3.07
C PHE A 66 -4.53 -6.56 2.21
N LEU A 67 -3.24 -6.31 1.94
CA LEU A 67 -2.39 -7.24 1.19
C LEU A 67 -2.29 -8.61 1.87
N LEU A 68 -2.15 -8.63 3.20
CA LEU A 68 -2.13 -9.87 3.96
C LEU A 68 -3.44 -10.64 3.84
N ASN A 69 -4.59 -9.96 3.93
CA ASN A 69 -5.91 -10.57 3.74
C ASN A 69 -6.06 -11.16 2.33
N VAL A 70 -5.64 -10.44 1.30
CA VAL A 70 -5.67 -10.93 -0.09
C VAL A 70 -4.79 -12.17 -0.23
N LEU A 71 -3.57 -12.14 0.33
CA LEU A 71 -2.65 -13.29 0.29
C LEU A 71 -3.27 -14.53 0.95
N LEU A 72 -3.86 -14.37 2.13
CA LEU A 72 -4.55 -15.47 2.83
C LEU A 72 -5.72 -16.00 2.02
N GLY A 73 -6.50 -15.13 1.39
CA GLY A 73 -7.61 -15.52 0.50
C GLY A 73 -7.12 -16.31 -0.72
N VAL A 74 -6.04 -15.87 -1.36
CA VAL A 74 -5.43 -16.57 -2.49
C VAL A 74 -4.92 -17.96 -2.05
N VAL A 75 -4.14 -18.01 -0.96
CA VAL A 75 -3.62 -19.29 -0.43
C VAL A 75 -4.76 -20.24 -0.10
N GLY A 76 -5.80 -19.79 0.60
CA GLY A 76 -6.95 -20.62 0.98
C GLY A 76 -7.72 -21.16 -0.24
N THR A 77 -8.00 -20.29 -1.20
CA THR A 77 -8.72 -20.66 -2.43
C THR A 77 -7.96 -21.68 -3.26
N PHE A 78 -6.66 -21.44 -3.49
CA PHE A 78 -5.82 -22.37 -4.28
C PHE A 78 -5.52 -23.64 -3.51
N TRP A 79 -5.40 -23.59 -2.18
CA TRP A 79 -5.32 -24.80 -1.36
C TRP A 79 -6.54 -25.69 -1.55
N TYR A 80 -7.73 -25.13 -1.40
CA TYR A 80 -9.00 -25.87 -1.55
C TYR A 80 -9.16 -26.44 -2.96
N ARG A 81 -8.92 -25.65 -4.00
CA ARG A 81 -8.99 -26.10 -5.40
C ARG A 81 -7.98 -27.22 -5.70
N THR A 82 -6.75 -27.11 -5.17
CA THR A 82 -5.73 -28.12 -5.39
C THR A 82 -6.07 -29.44 -4.70
N GLN A 83 -6.68 -29.38 -3.51
CA GLN A 83 -7.18 -30.58 -2.81
C GLN A 83 -8.27 -31.28 -3.61
N GLN A 84 -9.26 -30.56 -4.12
CA GLN A 84 -10.35 -31.12 -4.92
C GLN A 84 -9.86 -31.75 -6.24
N ARG A 85 -8.78 -31.24 -6.83
CA ARG A 85 -8.22 -31.74 -8.09
C ARG A 85 -7.02 -32.64 -7.89
N SER A 86 -6.77 -33.12 -6.68
CA SER A 86 -5.55 -33.92 -6.38
C SER A 86 -5.47 -35.21 -7.20
N ALA A 87 -6.60 -35.93 -7.39
CA ALA A 87 -6.68 -37.14 -8.21
C ALA A 87 -6.38 -36.83 -9.69
N GLU A 88 -6.94 -35.76 -10.25
CA GLU A 88 -6.67 -35.32 -11.62
C GLU A 88 -5.18 -34.95 -11.83
N ILE A 89 -4.62 -34.21 -10.87
CA ILE A 89 -3.20 -33.83 -10.88
C ILE A 89 -2.31 -35.08 -10.79
N GLY A 90 -2.68 -36.05 -9.92
CA GLY A 90 -1.98 -37.32 -9.78
C GLY A 90 -2.00 -38.13 -11.10
N LEU A 91 -3.15 -38.22 -11.75
CA LEU A 91 -3.31 -38.90 -13.03
C LEU A 91 -2.44 -38.26 -14.14
N ARG A 92 -2.45 -36.92 -14.22
CA ARG A 92 -1.62 -36.18 -15.18
C ARG A 92 -0.12 -36.41 -14.94
N MET A 93 0.30 -36.46 -13.67
CA MET A 93 1.70 -36.80 -13.32
C MET A 93 2.06 -38.24 -13.72
N ALA A 94 1.14 -39.19 -13.53
CA ALA A 94 1.32 -40.57 -13.95
C ALA A 94 1.44 -40.69 -15.48
N MET A 95 0.77 -39.84 -16.24
CA MET A 95 0.88 -39.74 -17.70
C MET A 95 2.11 -38.94 -18.20
N GLY A 96 2.99 -38.51 -17.29
CA GLY A 96 4.24 -37.83 -17.63
C GLY A 96 4.24 -36.31 -17.58
N ALA A 97 3.18 -35.69 -17.01
CA ALA A 97 3.18 -34.24 -16.81
C ALA A 97 4.26 -33.84 -15.81
N THR A 98 5.03 -32.80 -16.13
CA THR A 98 6.06 -32.29 -15.25
C THR A 98 5.47 -31.44 -14.13
N ARG A 99 6.07 -31.48 -12.95
CA ARG A 99 5.68 -30.64 -11.80
C ARG A 99 5.68 -29.15 -12.14
N LYS A 100 6.66 -28.68 -12.92
CA LYS A 100 6.70 -27.30 -13.43
C LYS A 100 5.51 -26.97 -14.32
N GLY A 101 5.08 -27.89 -15.18
CA GLY A 101 3.92 -27.69 -16.06
C GLY A 101 2.64 -27.47 -15.27
N ILE A 102 2.40 -28.29 -14.24
CA ILE A 102 1.24 -28.16 -13.35
C ILE A 102 1.29 -26.83 -12.57
N PHE A 103 2.43 -26.46 -12.02
CA PHE A 103 2.62 -25.19 -11.32
C PHE A 103 2.27 -24.00 -12.23
N TRP A 104 2.85 -23.93 -13.43
CA TRP A 104 2.57 -22.85 -14.37
C TRP A 104 1.12 -22.81 -14.84
N GLN A 105 0.45 -23.96 -14.93
CA GLN A 105 -0.97 -24.02 -15.25
C GLN A 105 -1.79 -23.33 -14.14
N LEU A 106 -1.53 -23.62 -12.86
CA LEU A 106 -2.20 -22.97 -11.74
C LEU A 106 -1.90 -21.48 -11.68
N VAL A 107 -0.65 -21.08 -11.93
CA VAL A 107 -0.27 -19.65 -11.99
C VAL A 107 -1.01 -18.93 -13.11
N LYS A 108 -1.09 -19.51 -14.31
CA LYS A 108 -1.87 -18.93 -15.43
C LYS A 108 -3.34 -18.77 -15.08
N GLU A 109 -3.95 -19.76 -14.42
CA GLU A 109 -5.33 -19.69 -13.94
C GLU A 109 -5.51 -18.53 -12.94
N GLY A 110 -4.59 -18.39 -11.97
CA GLY A 110 -4.60 -17.29 -11.02
C GLY A 110 -4.42 -15.91 -11.66
N LEU A 111 -3.50 -15.79 -12.61
CA LEU A 111 -3.27 -14.54 -13.35
C LEU A 111 -4.45 -14.19 -14.26
N ALA A 112 -5.11 -15.18 -14.86
CA ALA A 112 -6.32 -14.94 -15.65
C ALA A 112 -7.45 -14.38 -14.77
N LEU A 113 -7.68 -14.94 -13.59
CA LEU A 113 -8.65 -14.43 -12.63
C LEU A 113 -8.31 -13.02 -12.15
N LEU A 114 -7.03 -12.74 -11.88
CA LEU A 114 -6.56 -11.39 -11.55
C LEU A 114 -6.90 -10.41 -12.66
N THR A 115 -6.57 -10.75 -13.91
CA THR A 115 -6.82 -9.88 -15.06
C THR A 115 -8.32 -9.59 -15.23
N ILE A 116 -9.17 -10.60 -15.09
CA ILE A 116 -10.63 -10.46 -15.15
C ILE A 116 -11.13 -9.53 -14.03
N ALA A 117 -10.61 -9.68 -12.80
CA ALA A 117 -10.99 -8.83 -11.67
C ALA A 117 -10.44 -7.41 -11.78
N PHE A 118 -9.31 -7.22 -12.46
CA PHE A 118 -8.66 -5.93 -12.63
C PHE A 118 -9.42 -5.00 -13.57
N ILE A 119 -10.13 -5.54 -14.57
CA ILE A 119 -10.94 -4.77 -15.52
C ILE A 119 -12.03 -3.93 -14.81
N PRO A 120 -12.96 -4.51 -14.03
CA PRO A 120 -13.97 -3.73 -13.34
C PRO A 120 -13.37 -2.77 -12.31
N SER A 121 -12.28 -3.16 -11.64
CA SER A 121 -11.57 -2.28 -10.71
C SER A 121 -11.04 -1.02 -11.39
N THR A 122 -10.51 -1.15 -12.62
CA THR A 122 -10.05 -0.03 -13.43
C THR A 122 -11.19 0.92 -13.78
N VAL A 123 -12.36 0.37 -14.16
CA VAL A 123 -13.54 1.17 -14.49
C VAL A 123 -14.04 1.95 -13.27
N ILE A 124 -14.14 1.30 -12.11
CA ILE A 124 -14.56 1.96 -10.86
C ILE A 124 -13.59 3.08 -10.50
N PHE A 125 -12.28 2.81 -10.56
CA PHE A 125 -11.25 3.81 -10.24
C PHE A 125 -11.30 5.02 -11.20
N ALA A 126 -11.47 4.78 -12.50
CA ALA A 126 -11.61 5.85 -13.49
C ALA A 126 -12.84 6.74 -13.21
N ASN A 127 -13.97 6.14 -12.79
CA ASN A 127 -15.15 6.89 -12.41
C ASN A 127 -14.93 7.74 -11.14
N LEU A 128 -14.28 7.18 -10.11
CA LEU A 128 -13.95 7.91 -8.89
C LEU A 128 -13.03 9.11 -9.19
N LEU A 129 -12.01 8.88 -10.01
CA LEU A 129 -11.11 9.94 -10.44
C LEU A 129 -11.86 11.05 -11.21
N HIS A 130 -12.77 10.69 -12.08
CA HIS A 130 -13.59 11.65 -12.82
C HIS A 130 -14.46 12.50 -11.88
N MET A 131 -15.00 11.90 -10.82
CA MET A 131 -15.77 12.63 -9.80
C MET A 131 -14.91 13.65 -9.04
N GLU A 132 -13.69 13.31 -8.63
CA GLU A 132 -12.78 14.26 -7.97
C GLU A 132 -12.39 15.42 -8.88
N VAL A 133 -12.15 15.16 -10.16
CA VAL A 133 -11.82 16.16 -11.16
C VAL A 133 -12.97 17.16 -11.39
N THR A 134 -14.20 16.67 -11.45
CA THR A 134 -15.37 17.53 -11.65
C THR A 134 -15.66 18.41 -10.44
N GLN A 135 -15.13 18.07 -9.25
CA GLN A 135 -15.23 18.91 -8.03
C GLN A 135 -14.20 20.06 -7.98
N GLY A 136 -13.44 20.31 -9.04
CA GLY A 136 -12.58 21.48 -9.17
C GLY A 136 -11.14 21.30 -8.67
N SER A 137 -10.69 20.09 -8.46
CA SER A 137 -9.26 19.82 -8.26
C SER A 137 -8.52 19.95 -9.60
N GLU A 138 -7.61 20.90 -9.70
CA GLU A 138 -6.70 20.99 -10.86
C GLU A 138 -5.84 19.72 -10.93
N ILE A 139 -5.97 18.97 -12.02
CA ILE A 139 -5.12 17.79 -12.25
C ILE A 139 -3.72 18.25 -12.63
N PRO A 140 -2.68 17.92 -11.88
CA PRO A 140 -1.31 18.19 -12.33
C PRO A 140 -1.05 17.48 -13.67
N PRO A 141 -0.29 18.10 -14.59
CA PRO A 141 -0.02 17.51 -15.91
C PRO A 141 0.63 16.12 -15.85
N ASP A 142 1.34 15.82 -14.75
CA ASP A 142 2.00 14.53 -14.53
C ASP A 142 1.07 13.45 -13.92
N MET A 143 -0.20 13.76 -13.65
CA MET A 143 -1.11 12.85 -12.94
C MET A 143 -1.37 11.58 -13.75
N ALA A 144 -1.54 11.68 -15.06
CA ALA A 144 -1.78 10.54 -15.92
C ALA A 144 -0.64 9.52 -15.88
N SER A 145 0.61 9.99 -15.90
CA SER A 145 1.80 9.11 -15.82
C SER A 145 1.93 8.45 -14.43
N ARG A 146 1.65 9.18 -13.37
CA ARG A 146 1.67 8.64 -11.99
C ARG A 146 0.59 7.60 -11.78
N LEU A 147 -0.60 7.82 -12.31
CA LEU A 147 -1.71 6.86 -12.28
C LEU A 147 -1.37 5.60 -13.05
N LEU A 148 -0.87 5.73 -14.28
CA LEU A 148 -0.44 4.58 -15.08
C LEU A 148 0.62 3.75 -14.34
N PHE A 149 1.62 4.41 -13.78
CA PHE A 149 2.64 3.74 -12.98
C PHE A 149 2.02 3.02 -11.76
N GLY A 150 1.12 3.67 -11.03
CA GLY A 150 0.40 3.07 -9.89
C GLY A 150 -0.39 1.83 -10.29
N PHE A 151 -1.08 1.87 -11.43
CA PHE A 151 -1.81 0.72 -11.98
C PHE A 151 -0.89 -0.45 -12.30
N VAL A 152 0.17 -0.21 -13.06
CA VAL A 152 1.13 -1.25 -13.45
C VAL A 152 1.80 -1.85 -12.20
N PHE A 153 2.20 -1.00 -11.26
CA PHE A 153 2.80 -1.43 -10.00
C PHE A 153 1.84 -2.27 -9.16
N SER A 154 0.58 -1.83 -9.02
CA SER A 154 -0.46 -2.57 -8.28
C SER A 154 -0.71 -3.95 -8.90
N TYR A 155 -0.85 -4.02 -10.23
CA TYR A 155 -1.00 -5.29 -10.93
C TYR A 155 0.21 -6.21 -10.72
N ALA A 156 1.44 -5.69 -10.79
CA ALA A 156 2.66 -6.45 -10.59
C ALA A 156 2.75 -7.01 -9.15
N VAL A 157 2.40 -6.22 -8.14
CA VAL A 157 2.36 -6.65 -6.74
C VAL A 157 1.34 -7.78 -6.56
N MET A 158 0.12 -7.62 -7.08
CA MET A 158 -0.93 -8.64 -7.00
C MET A 158 -0.52 -9.92 -7.75
N ALA A 159 0.09 -9.81 -8.92
CA ALA A 159 0.61 -10.96 -9.66
C ALA A 159 1.71 -11.70 -8.88
N ALA A 160 2.63 -10.97 -8.25
CA ALA A 160 3.65 -11.55 -7.39
C ALA A 160 3.04 -12.30 -6.20
N MET A 161 2.01 -11.72 -5.55
CA MET A 161 1.29 -12.35 -4.45
C MET A 161 0.59 -13.65 -4.89
N ILE A 162 0.02 -13.70 -6.09
CA ILE A 162 -0.59 -14.91 -6.64
C ILE A 162 0.47 -15.99 -6.84
N VAL A 163 1.62 -15.65 -7.43
CA VAL A 163 2.73 -16.60 -7.61
C VAL A 163 3.20 -17.16 -6.26
N VAL A 164 3.41 -16.30 -5.27
CA VAL A 164 3.82 -16.70 -3.91
C VAL A 164 2.72 -17.54 -3.24
N GLY A 165 1.46 -17.10 -3.31
CA GLY A 165 0.33 -17.80 -2.68
C GLY A 165 0.06 -19.19 -3.26
N ILE A 166 0.26 -19.37 -4.57
CA ILE A 166 0.12 -20.65 -5.25
C ILE A 166 1.32 -21.56 -5.02
N SER A 167 2.51 -21.00 -4.79
CA SER A 167 3.75 -21.78 -4.62
C SER A 167 3.63 -22.78 -3.46
N PHE A 168 3.05 -22.36 -2.35
CA PHE A 168 2.93 -23.19 -1.15
C PHE A 168 2.01 -24.42 -1.35
N PRO A 169 0.73 -24.28 -1.77
CA PRO A 169 -0.16 -25.42 -1.99
C PRO A 169 0.33 -26.32 -3.15
N SER A 170 0.87 -25.75 -4.20
CA SER A 170 1.39 -26.51 -5.34
C SER A 170 2.57 -27.39 -4.95
N TYR A 171 3.51 -26.85 -4.17
CA TYR A 171 4.66 -27.61 -3.72
C TYR A 171 4.28 -28.80 -2.84
N ARG A 172 3.27 -28.64 -2.00
CA ARG A 172 2.78 -29.73 -1.14
C ARG A 172 2.01 -30.80 -1.95
N ALA A 173 1.16 -30.39 -2.88
CA ALA A 173 0.44 -31.33 -3.76
C ALA A 173 1.39 -32.17 -4.61
N MET A 174 2.49 -31.58 -5.09
CA MET A 174 3.51 -32.28 -5.89
C MET A 174 4.38 -33.25 -5.08
N ARG A 175 4.35 -33.22 -3.75
CA ARG A 175 5.05 -34.17 -2.87
C ARG A 175 4.21 -35.37 -2.49
N MET A 176 2.90 -35.39 -2.75
CA MET A 176 2.07 -36.57 -2.51
C MET A 176 2.49 -37.68 -3.48
N HIS A 177 2.69 -38.89 -2.93
CA HIS A 177 2.95 -40.04 -3.77
C HIS A 177 1.70 -40.40 -4.56
N PRO A 178 1.81 -40.75 -5.88
CA PRO A 178 0.66 -41.12 -6.71
C PRO A 178 -0.19 -42.26 -6.12
N ALA A 179 0.45 -43.17 -5.36
CA ALA A 179 -0.22 -44.28 -4.68
C ALA A 179 -1.18 -43.83 -3.55
N ASP A 180 -0.86 -42.71 -2.88
CA ASP A 180 -1.70 -42.21 -1.78
C ASP A 180 -2.93 -41.44 -2.32
N ALA A 181 -2.81 -40.86 -3.51
CA ALA A 181 -3.91 -40.14 -4.18
C ALA A 181 -5.02 -41.09 -4.67
N LEU A 182 -4.68 -42.34 -5.01
CA LEU A 182 -5.62 -43.38 -5.46
C LEU A 182 -6.26 -44.17 -4.30
N ARG A 183 -5.74 -44.03 -3.06
CA ARG A 183 -6.23 -44.76 -1.90
C ARG A 183 -7.27 -43.99 -1.06
N GLN A 184 -7.57 -42.76 -1.43
CA GLN A 184 -8.55 -41.91 -0.72
C GLN A 184 -9.96 -41.96 -1.32
N GLU A 185 -10.26 -42.93 -2.18
CA GLU A 185 -11.60 -43.41 -2.50
C GLU A 185 -11.89 -44.67 -1.64
#